data_58d95e243deffc11df38195c7609d0b1
#
_entry.id   58d95e243deffc11df38195c7609d0b1
#
_cell.length_a   1.000
_cell.length_b   1.000
_cell.length_c   1.000
_cell.angle_alpha   90.00
_cell.angle_beta   90.00
_cell.angle_gamma   90.00
#
_symmetry.space_group_name_H-M   'P 1'
#
loop_
_entity.id
_entity.type
_entity.pdbx_description
1 polymer ?
#
loop_
_entity_poly.entity_id
_entity_poly.type
_entity_poly.pdbx_seq_one_letter_code
_entity_poly.pdbx_strand_id
1 'polypeptide(L)'
;VLKKAKMIDDNGSKQLTNILLFIVTPCVLIKSYQTEFRTDLAANILWAAFFTVIIHAVMIVISTLIFRKEPTKSYRINIFSAVYSNCGFMAIPLLSAVLPEKGVIYGSAYLAIFNILYWTHGICLYTGSRKSLSLKNAFLNPGVIGTILSLVLFVGRVELPRIIFEPVNYLAGVNTPLAMIVLGVYLANIDFKKTLKKISIYLVALLRLIVFPVIAIIISRVMRLDGDVAKAVLISAACPTATVATLFAAKFGLDAGYASEVVSVSTVLSIITIPLVMLLA
;
A
#
# COMPACT_ATOMS: atom_id res chain seq x y z
N VAL A 1 3.90 -21.68 7.29
CA VAL A 1 4.44 -22.49 8.40
C VAL A 1 3.75 -22.13 9.70
N LEU A 2 3.88 -20.90 10.24
CA LEU A 2 3.39 -20.51 11.57
C LEU A 2 1.89 -20.76 11.78
N LYS A 3 1.03 -20.47 10.77
CA LYS A 3 -0.40 -20.75 10.86
C LYS A 3 -0.73 -22.25 10.81
N LYS A 4 -0.05 -23.01 9.93
CA LYS A 4 -0.23 -24.47 9.86
C LYS A 4 0.26 -25.17 11.14
N ALA A 5 1.27 -24.61 11.80
CA ALA A 5 1.76 -25.08 13.11
C ALA A 5 0.91 -24.60 14.29
N LYS A 6 -0.21 -23.89 14.03
CA LYS A 6 -1.10 -23.31 15.05
C LYS A 6 -0.42 -22.35 16.03
N MET A 7 0.74 -21.79 15.66
CA MET A 7 1.47 -20.80 16.47
C MET A 7 0.82 -19.41 16.39
N ILE A 8 0.17 -19.10 15.26
CA ILE A 8 -0.56 -17.84 15.06
C ILE A 8 -1.95 -18.18 14.51
N ASP A 9 -2.98 -17.76 15.21
CA ASP A 9 -4.38 -17.83 14.79
C ASP A 9 -4.83 -16.51 14.09
N ASP A 10 -6.11 -16.43 13.73
CA ASP A 10 -6.66 -15.25 13.06
C ASP A 10 -6.69 -14.02 13.98
N ASN A 11 -6.86 -14.21 15.29
CA ASN A 11 -6.82 -13.14 16.27
C ASN A 11 -5.38 -12.63 16.47
N GLY A 12 -4.42 -13.52 16.63
CA GLY A 12 -3.00 -13.18 16.68
C GLY A 12 -2.54 -12.43 15.43
N SER A 13 -3.01 -12.84 14.25
CA SER A 13 -2.73 -12.12 12.98
C SER A 13 -3.27 -10.68 12.98
N LYS A 14 -4.48 -10.46 13.51
CA LYS A 14 -5.05 -9.10 13.66
C LYS A 14 -4.24 -8.25 14.64
N GLN A 15 -3.81 -8.83 15.76
CA GLN A 15 -2.98 -8.14 16.75
C GLN A 15 -1.62 -7.72 16.17
N LEU A 16 -0.94 -8.62 15.45
CA LEU A 16 0.32 -8.32 14.76
C LEU A 16 0.13 -7.24 13.69
N THR A 17 -0.98 -7.29 12.95
CA THR A 17 -1.34 -6.26 11.98
C THR A 17 -1.55 -4.89 12.65
N ASN A 18 -2.22 -4.85 13.79
CA ASN A 18 -2.42 -3.61 14.54
C ASN A 18 -1.09 -3.04 15.05
N ILE A 19 -0.21 -3.87 15.61
CA ILE A 19 1.14 -3.45 16.05
C ILE A 19 1.91 -2.86 14.86
N LEU A 20 1.88 -3.54 13.72
CA LEU A 20 2.55 -3.08 12.51
C LEU A 20 2.03 -1.71 12.04
N LEU A 21 0.69 -1.54 11.99
CA LEU A 21 0.07 -0.31 11.47
C LEU A 21 0.13 0.87 12.45
N PHE A 22 -0.09 0.62 13.74
CA PHE A 22 -0.25 1.70 14.72
C PHE A 22 1.03 2.10 15.42
N ILE A 23 2.04 1.22 15.44
CA ILE A 23 3.31 1.45 16.15
C ILE A 23 4.48 1.42 15.18
N VAL A 24 4.67 0.31 14.48
CA VAL A 24 5.88 0.06 13.69
C VAL A 24 5.95 0.97 12.47
N THR A 25 4.87 1.08 11.69
CA THR A 25 4.84 1.94 10.48
C THR A 25 5.11 3.41 10.80
N PRO A 26 4.45 4.05 11.81
CA PRO A 26 4.83 5.40 12.21
C PRO A 26 6.31 5.55 12.60
N CYS A 27 6.88 4.56 13.32
CA CYS A 27 8.30 4.59 13.67
C CYS A 27 9.21 4.53 12.42
N VAL A 28 8.87 3.71 11.42
CA VAL A 28 9.61 3.66 10.14
C VAL A 28 9.58 5.02 9.44
N LEU A 29 8.40 5.66 9.40
CA LEU A 29 8.25 6.97 8.78
C LEU A 29 9.09 8.02 9.54
N ILE A 30 8.94 8.12 10.84
CA ILE A 30 9.70 9.06 11.67
C ILE A 30 11.20 8.86 11.47
N LYS A 31 11.69 7.60 11.55
CA LYS A 31 13.11 7.28 11.31
C LYS A 31 13.58 7.75 9.94
N SER A 32 12.80 7.51 8.89
CA SER A 32 13.22 7.84 7.51
C SER A 32 13.34 9.35 7.25
N TYR A 33 12.61 10.16 8.00
CA TYR A 33 12.67 11.62 7.91
C TYR A 33 13.69 12.27 8.87
N GLN A 34 14.35 11.48 9.74
CA GLN A 34 15.49 11.96 10.54
C GLN A 34 16.76 12.02 9.67
N THR A 35 16.73 12.95 8.72
CA THR A 35 17.82 13.25 7.79
C THR A 35 17.93 14.76 7.62
N GLU A 36 19.05 15.23 7.14
CA GLU A 36 19.29 16.66 6.89
C GLU A 36 18.23 17.23 5.94
N PHE A 37 17.69 18.40 6.32
CA PHE A 37 16.72 19.10 5.47
C PHE A 37 17.41 19.64 4.22
N ARG A 38 16.89 19.24 3.06
CA ARG A 38 17.32 19.69 1.75
C ARG A 38 16.10 20.08 0.92
N THR A 39 16.16 21.22 0.26
CA THR A 39 15.07 21.75 -0.56
C THR A 39 14.72 20.85 -1.75
N ASP A 40 15.74 20.21 -2.36
CA ASP A 40 15.53 19.23 -3.43
C ASP A 40 14.78 17.99 -2.94
N LEU A 41 15.09 17.50 -1.73
CA LEU A 41 14.38 16.38 -1.12
C LEU A 41 12.93 16.75 -0.83
N ALA A 42 12.67 17.95 -0.29
CA ALA A 42 11.32 18.44 -0.04
C ALA A 42 10.51 18.58 -1.34
N ALA A 43 11.10 19.15 -2.40
CA ALA A 43 10.48 19.24 -3.72
C ALA A 43 10.14 17.85 -4.28
N ASN A 44 11.05 16.89 -4.15
CA ASN A 44 10.86 15.52 -4.62
C ASN A 44 9.74 14.78 -3.86
N ILE A 45 9.55 15.05 -2.57
CA ILE A 45 8.40 14.53 -1.80
C ILE A 45 7.07 15.04 -2.40
N LEU A 46 7.02 16.33 -2.74
CA LEU A 46 5.84 16.92 -3.38
C LEU A 46 5.59 16.32 -4.78
N TRP A 47 6.66 16.11 -5.56
CA TRP A 47 6.55 15.42 -6.85
C TRP A 47 6.09 13.97 -6.70
N ALA A 48 6.56 13.24 -5.69
CA ALA A 48 6.09 11.89 -5.38
C ALA A 48 4.59 11.88 -5.04
N ALA A 49 4.13 12.85 -4.22
CA ALA A 49 2.72 12.99 -3.88
C ALA A 49 1.87 13.31 -5.12
N PHE A 50 2.28 14.29 -5.92
CA PHE A 50 1.57 14.71 -7.12
C PHE A 50 1.47 13.57 -8.14
N PHE A 51 2.58 12.88 -8.41
CA PHE A 51 2.61 11.71 -9.29
C PHE A 51 1.68 10.60 -8.78
N THR A 52 1.66 10.38 -7.47
CA THR A 52 0.76 9.40 -6.84
C THR A 52 -0.72 9.74 -7.05
N VAL A 53 -1.10 11.02 -6.95
CA VAL A 53 -2.47 11.47 -7.24
C VAL A 53 -2.85 11.18 -8.69
N ILE A 54 -1.98 11.50 -9.63
CA ILE A 54 -2.22 11.26 -11.06
C ILE A 54 -2.41 9.76 -11.33
N ILE A 55 -1.51 8.92 -10.81
CA ILE A 55 -1.61 7.47 -11.01
C ILE A 55 -2.92 6.93 -10.43
N HIS A 56 -3.28 7.30 -9.20
CA HIS A 56 -4.53 6.83 -8.60
C HIS A 56 -5.76 7.31 -9.37
N ALA A 57 -5.76 8.55 -9.87
CA ALA A 57 -6.85 9.05 -10.71
C ALA A 57 -7.02 8.20 -11.97
N VAL A 58 -5.92 7.90 -12.66
CA VAL A 58 -5.92 7.03 -13.86
C VAL A 58 -6.40 5.63 -13.52
N MET A 59 -5.88 5.02 -12.44
CA MET A 59 -6.28 3.70 -11.98
C MET A 59 -7.78 3.62 -11.64
N ILE A 60 -8.32 4.64 -10.94
CA ILE A 60 -9.74 4.73 -10.58
C ILE A 60 -10.60 4.80 -11.85
N VAL A 61 -10.24 5.67 -12.80
CA VAL A 61 -11.00 5.82 -14.05
C VAL A 61 -11.00 4.52 -14.84
N ILE A 62 -9.84 3.94 -15.11
CA ILE A 62 -9.71 2.70 -15.91
C ILE A 62 -10.45 1.55 -15.23
N SER A 63 -10.22 1.32 -13.93
CA SER A 63 -10.86 0.23 -13.21
C SER A 63 -12.39 0.39 -13.18
N THR A 64 -12.87 1.63 -13.00
CA THR A 64 -14.32 1.90 -13.01
C THR A 64 -14.92 1.63 -14.39
N LEU A 65 -14.28 2.03 -15.46
CA LEU A 65 -14.76 1.78 -16.83
C LEU A 65 -14.81 0.29 -17.16
N ILE A 66 -13.83 -0.49 -16.70
CA ILE A 66 -13.74 -1.93 -16.96
C ILE A 66 -14.79 -2.71 -16.15
N PHE A 67 -14.87 -2.47 -14.83
CA PHE A 67 -15.65 -3.31 -13.93
C PHE A 67 -17.09 -2.82 -13.67
N ARG A 68 -17.42 -1.56 -13.98
CA ARG A 68 -18.74 -0.97 -13.68
C ARG A 68 -19.93 -1.75 -14.27
N LYS A 69 -19.72 -2.48 -15.36
CA LYS A 69 -20.77 -3.24 -16.05
C LYS A 69 -20.95 -4.67 -15.48
N GLU A 70 -20.17 -5.09 -14.51
CA GLU A 70 -20.34 -6.40 -13.89
C GLU A 70 -21.68 -6.47 -13.13
N PRO A 71 -22.49 -7.51 -13.35
CA PRO A 71 -23.86 -7.60 -12.80
C PRO A 71 -23.87 -7.87 -11.30
N THR A 72 -22.77 -8.33 -10.73
CA THR A 72 -22.63 -8.70 -9.31
C THR A 72 -21.97 -7.59 -8.51
N LYS A 73 -22.25 -7.51 -7.19
CA LYS A 73 -21.56 -6.54 -6.30
C LYS A 73 -20.04 -6.74 -6.22
N SER A 74 -19.49 -7.79 -6.83
CA SER A 74 -18.06 -8.08 -6.92
C SER A 74 -17.27 -6.98 -7.64
N TYR A 75 -17.91 -6.20 -8.54
CA TYR A 75 -17.25 -5.09 -9.21
C TYR A 75 -16.62 -4.09 -8.23
N ARG A 76 -17.22 -3.89 -7.05
CA ARG A 76 -16.68 -3.00 -6.01
C ARG A 76 -15.37 -3.51 -5.46
N ILE A 77 -15.29 -4.84 -5.22
CA ILE A 77 -14.06 -5.50 -4.78
C ILE A 77 -13.01 -5.42 -5.89
N ASN A 78 -13.41 -5.67 -7.16
CA ASN A 78 -12.51 -5.64 -8.29
C ASN A 78 -11.89 -4.26 -8.53
N ILE A 79 -12.72 -3.18 -8.52
CA ILE A 79 -12.21 -1.81 -8.64
C ILE A 79 -11.26 -1.49 -7.50
N PHE A 80 -11.66 -1.75 -6.24
CA PHE A 80 -10.81 -1.50 -5.09
C PHE A 80 -9.48 -2.23 -5.19
N SER A 81 -9.54 -3.53 -5.49
CA SER A 81 -8.37 -4.40 -5.57
C SER A 81 -7.42 -4.04 -6.71
N ALA A 82 -7.96 -3.54 -7.83
CA ALA A 82 -7.14 -3.05 -8.93
C ALA A 82 -6.48 -1.69 -8.61
N VAL A 83 -7.16 -0.80 -7.88
CA VAL A 83 -6.66 0.55 -7.56
C VAL A 83 -5.69 0.56 -6.39
N TYR A 84 -6.01 -0.14 -5.30
CA TYR A 84 -5.31 0.02 -4.02
C TYR A 84 -4.26 -1.07 -3.79
N SER A 85 -2.99 -0.63 -3.78
CA SER A 85 -1.82 -1.50 -3.58
C SER A 85 -1.52 -1.77 -2.12
N ASN A 86 -0.83 -2.87 -1.83
CA ASN A 86 -0.32 -3.20 -0.50
C ASN A 86 0.95 -2.41 -0.16
N CYS A 87 0.88 -1.08 -0.32
CA CYS A 87 2.02 -0.20 -0.10
C CYS A 87 2.46 -0.12 1.37
N GLY A 88 1.56 -0.33 2.33
CA GLY A 88 1.89 -0.29 3.75
C GLY A 88 2.73 -1.48 4.21
N PHE A 89 2.36 -2.71 3.81
CA PHE A 89 3.03 -3.92 4.29
C PHE A 89 4.13 -4.44 3.36
N MET A 90 4.02 -4.17 2.06
CA MET A 90 4.95 -4.73 1.10
C MET A 90 5.90 -3.68 0.50
N ALA A 91 5.41 -2.47 0.18
CA ALA A 91 6.28 -1.48 -0.42
C ALA A 91 7.32 -0.94 0.56
N ILE A 92 6.99 -0.68 1.83
CA ILE A 92 7.95 -0.15 2.80
C ILE A 92 9.18 -1.05 2.95
N PRO A 93 9.06 -2.38 3.17
CA PRO A 93 10.21 -3.29 3.17
C PRO A 93 11.01 -3.29 1.87
N LEU A 94 10.33 -3.28 0.72
CA LEU A 94 10.98 -3.25 -0.60
C LEU A 94 11.74 -1.94 -0.82
N LEU A 95 11.13 -0.80 -0.48
CA LEU A 95 11.76 0.52 -0.57
C LEU A 95 13.00 0.63 0.30
N SER A 96 12.94 0.10 1.52
CA SER A 96 14.09 0.06 2.43
C SER A 96 15.24 -0.79 1.87
N ALA A 97 14.93 -1.83 1.09
CA ALA A 97 15.92 -2.72 0.51
C ALA A 97 16.51 -2.17 -0.82
N VAL A 98 15.67 -1.58 -1.68
CA VAL A 98 16.05 -1.14 -3.04
C VAL A 98 16.58 0.29 -3.05
N LEU A 99 16.02 1.17 -2.21
CA LEU A 99 16.35 2.59 -2.09
C LEU A 99 16.57 2.95 -0.61
N PRO A 100 17.62 2.47 0.05
CA PRO A 100 17.77 2.50 1.50
C PRO A 100 17.77 3.91 2.10
N GLU A 101 18.26 4.93 1.37
CA GLU A 101 18.34 6.30 1.88
C GLU A 101 17.07 7.12 1.72
N LYS A 102 16.40 7.01 0.57
CA LYS A 102 15.30 7.91 0.19
C LYS A 102 13.98 7.19 -0.11
N GLY A 103 14.02 5.88 -0.33
CA GLY A 103 12.86 5.12 -0.80
C GLY A 103 11.67 5.24 0.12
N VAL A 104 11.85 5.10 1.44
CA VAL A 104 10.77 5.20 2.41
C VAL A 104 10.24 6.64 2.49
N ILE A 105 11.09 7.65 2.33
CA ILE A 105 10.69 9.07 2.33
C ILE A 105 9.71 9.32 1.17
N TYR A 106 10.10 8.98 -0.06
CA TYR A 106 9.23 9.16 -1.22
C TYR A 106 8.01 8.23 -1.19
N GLY A 107 8.19 6.99 -0.73
CA GLY A 107 7.11 6.02 -0.54
C GLY A 107 6.10 6.45 0.52
N SER A 108 6.49 7.24 1.51
CA SER A 108 5.57 7.79 2.52
C SER A 108 4.55 8.76 1.91
N ALA A 109 4.96 9.53 0.90
CA ALA A 109 4.06 10.40 0.15
C ALA A 109 3.00 9.56 -0.59
N TYR A 110 3.41 8.43 -1.21
CA TYR A 110 2.48 7.48 -1.79
C TYR A 110 1.52 6.91 -0.73
N LEU A 111 2.04 6.48 0.41
CA LEU A 111 1.27 5.91 1.50
C LEU A 111 0.24 6.91 2.06
N ALA A 112 0.59 8.19 2.20
CA ALA A 112 -0.31 9.23 2.67
C ALA A 112 -1.47 9.45 1.69
N ILE A 113 -1.20 9.63 0.40
CA ILE A 113 -2.23 9.78 -0.64
C ILE A 113 -3.10 8.53 -0.74
N PHE A 114 -2.50 7.34 -0.74
CA PHE A 114 -3.21 6.07 -0.68
C PHE A 114 -4.19 6.03 0.51
N ASN A 115 -3.74 6.36 1.72
CA ASN A 115 -4.59 6.35 2.91
C ASN A 115 -5.77 7.32 2.78
N ILE A 116 -5.55 8.54 2.29
CA ILE A 116 -6.62 9.51 2.05
C ILE A 116 -7.63 8.95 1.05
N LEU A 117 -7.16 8.40 -0.05
CA LEU A 117 -8.02 7.90 -1.12
C LEU A 117 -8.81 6.66 -0.72
N TYR A 118 -8.20 5.69 -0.01
CA TYR A 118 -8.96 4.49 0.36
C TYR A 118 -9.99 4.75 1.46
N TRP A 119 -9.73 5.71 2.37
CA TRP A 119 -10.71 6.13 3.38
C TRP A 119 -11.82 7.04 2.81
N THR A 120 -11.64 7.62 1.64
CA THR A 120 -12.64 8.44 0.94
C THR A 120 -13.29 7.64 -0.19
N HIS A 121 -12.63 7.55 -1.33
CA HIS A 121 -13.14 6.82 -2.50
C HIS A 121 -13.37 5.33 -2.22
N GLY A 122 -12.41 4.65 -1.55
CA GLY A 122 -12.51 3.22 -1.26
C GLY A 122 -13.72 2.87 -0.40
N ILE A 123 -13.99 3.63 0.67
CA ILE A 123 -15.18 3.43 1.51
C ILE A 123 -16.46 3.72 0.73
N CYS A 124 -16.52 4.80 -0.04
CA CYS A 124 -17.68 5.09 -0.89
C CYS A 124 -17.96 3.98 -1.88
N LEU A 125 -16.92 3.39 -2.46
CA LEU A 125 -17.04 2.27 -3.37
C LEU A 125 -17.65 1.04 -2.68
N TYR A 126 -17.15 0.67 -1.49
CA TYR A 126 -17.64 -0.50 -0.76
C TYR A 126 -19.05 -0.33 -0.20
N THR A 127 -19.37 0.84 0.33
CA THR A 127 -20.71 1.13 0.87
C THR A 127 -21.75 1.44 -0.23
N GLY A 128 -21.29 1.90 -1.40
CA GLY A 128 -22.16 2.40 -2.46
C GLY A 128 -22.81 3.75 -2.14
N SER A 129 -22.36 4.44 -1.09
CA SER A 129 -22.91 5.71 -0.63
C SER A 129 -21.83 6.78 -0.42
N ARG A 130 -22.02 7.95 -1.01
CA ARG A 130 -21.15 9.11 -0.76
C ARG A 130 -21.29 9.68 0.66
N LYS A 131 -22.40 9.37 1.36
CA LYS A 131 -22.61 9.78 2.76
C LYS A 131 -21.64 9.09 3.73
N SER A 132 -21.01 7.99 3.31
CA SER A 132 -20.03 7.25 4.11
C SER A 132 -18.61 7.83 4.05
N LEU A 133 -18.42 8.94 3.35
CA LEU A 133 -17.16 9.70 3.33
C LEU A 133 -16.76 10.12 4.75
N SER A 134 -15.59 9.73 5.18
CA SER A 134 -15.05 10.13 6.48
C SER A 134 -13.65 10.69 6.33
N LEU A 135 -13.57 12.00 6.06
CA LEU A 135 -12.30 12.74 6.06
C LEU A 135 -11.61 12.62 7.42
N LYS A 136 -12.39 12.63 8.52
CA LYS A 136 -11.84 12.44 9.87
C LYS A 136 -11.05 11.13 9.96
N ASN A 137 -11.60 10.01 9.52
CA ASN A 137 -10.91 8.71 9.56
C ASN A 137 -9.71 8.66 8.61
N ALA A 138 -9.77 9.36 7.47
CA ALA A 138 -8.65 9.47 6.55
C ALA A 138 -7.45 10.15 7.21
N PHE A 139 -7.66 11.30 7.86
CA PHE A 139 -6.59 12.05 8.51
C PHE A 139 -6.16 11.47 9.86
N LEU A 140 -7.02 10.75 10.57
CA LEU A 140 -6.68 10.03 11.80
C LEU A 140 -6.03 8.65 11.57
N ASN A 141 -5.78 8.28 10.31
CA ASN A 141 -5.08 7.05 10.01
C ASN A 141 -3.62 7.12 10.49
N PRO A 142 -3.08 6.08 11.18
CA PRO A 142 -1.71 6.09 11.70
C PRO A 142 -0.64 6.37 10.65
N GLY A 143 -0.82 5.87 9.42
CA GLY A 143 0.11 6.15 8.31
C GLY A 143 0.12 7.62 7.90
N VAL A 144 -1.05 8.29 7.89
CA VAL A 144 -1.15 9.72 7.59
C VAL A 144 -0.59 10.56 8.73
N ILE A 145 -0.95 10.23 9.98
CA ILE A 145 -0.40 10.91 11.17
C ILE A 145 1.13 10.76 11.23
N GLY A 146 1.64 9.54 11.00
CA GLY A 146 3.08 9.27 10.95
C GLY A 146 3.77 10.10 9.86
N THR A 147 3.20 10.19 8.66
CA THR A 147 3.75 11.00 7.57
C THR A 147 3.72 12.51 7.92
N ILE A 148 2.60 13.02 8.45
CA ILE A 148 2.49 14.45 8.82
C ILE A 148 3.49 14.79 9.92
N LEU A 149 3.56 13.97 10.98
CA LEU A 149 4.52 14.18 12.07
C LEU A 149 5.96 14.16 11.56
N SER A 150 6.29 13.20 10.71
CA SER A 150 7.61 13.08 10.10
C SER A 150 7.97 14.29 9.24
N LEU A 151 7.01 14.78 8.43
CA LEU A 151 7.18 16.00 7.62
C LEU A 151 7.38 17.25 8.52
N VAL A 152 6.63 17.38 9.60
CA VAL A 152 6.77 18.50 10.56
C VAL A 152 8.17 18.50 11.18
N LEU A 153 8.66 17.34 11.62
CA LEU A 153 10.01 17.20 12.17
C LEU A 153 11.07 17.55 11.11
N PHE A 154 10.91 17.05 9.89
CA PHE A 154 11.85 17.29 8.77
C PHE A 154 11.90 18.76 8.38
N VAL A 155 10.75 19.40 8.11
CA VAL A 155 10.67 20.83 7.73
C VAL A 155 11.11 21.73 8.89
N GLY A 156 10.75 21.36 10.12
CA GLY A 156 11.19 22.05 11.35
C GLY A 156 12.66 21.84 11.69
N ARG A 157 13.36 20.98 10.94
CA ARG A 157 14.77 20.60 11.20
C ARG A 157 14.97 20.10 12.64
N VAL A 158 13.98 19.36 13.15
CA VAL A 158 13.99 18.84 14.50
C VAL A 158 14.63 17.46 14.51
N GLU A 159 15.84 17.36 15.04
CA GLU A 159 16.49 16.08 15.31
C GLU A 159 15.98 15.53 16.65
N LEU A 160 15.55 14.27 16.63
CA LEU A 160 15.09 13.63 17.86
C LEU A 160 16.28 13.33 18.78
N PRO A 161 16.17 13.67 20.09
CA PRO A 161 17.17 13.28 21.07
C PRO A 161 17.38 11.76 21.04
N ARG A 162 18.61 11.30 21.25
CA ARG A 162 19.01 9.90 21.16
C ARG A 162 18.11 8.98 22.00
N ILE A 163 17.70 9.44 23.19
CA ILE A 163 16.80 8.68 24.09
C ILE A 163 15.44 8.38 23.48
N ILE A 164 14.94 9.23 22.54
CA ILE A 164 13.69 9.04 21.81
C ILE A 164 13.95 8.29 20.49
N PHE A 165 15.03 8.66 19.81
CA PHE A 165 15.35 8.09 18.50
C PHE A 165 15.69 6.60 18.54
N GLU A 166 16.44 6.13 19.54
CA GLU A 166 16.82 4.73 19.64
C GLU A 166 15.63 3.76 19.76
N PRO A 167 14.62 3.97 20.64
CA PRO A 167 13.41 3.17 20.65
C PRO A 167 12.66 3.19 19.32
N VAL A 168 12.55 4.36 18.66
CA VAL A 168 11.93 4.50 17.34
C VAL A 168 12.69 3.67 16.30
N ASN A 169 14.03 3.73 16.32
CA ASN A 169 14.88 2.97 15.40
C ASN A 169 14.75 1.46 15.58
N TYR A 170 14.70 0.96 16.84
CA TYR A 170 14.47 -0.47 17.12
C TYR A 170 13.09 -0.93 16.63
N LEU A 171 12.04 -0.18 16.94
CA LEU A 171 10.69 -0.49 16.46
C LEU A 171 10.59 -0.46 14.94
N ALA A 172 11.22 0.52 14.29
CA ALA A 172 11.30 0.59 12.84
C ALA A 172 11.98 -0.65 12.24
N GLY A 173 13.01 -1.20 12.88
CA GLY A 173 13.71 -2.42 12.47
C GLY A 173 12.83 -3.66 12.44
N VAL A 174 11.75 -3.69 13.23
CA VAL A 174 10.80 -4.81 13.27
C VAL A 174 9.86 -4.83 12.05
N ASN A 175 9.79 -3.74 11.28
CA ASN A 175 8.83 -3.61 10.16
C ASN A 175 8.89 -4.76 9.16
N THR A 176 10.06 -5.00 8.58
CA THR A 176 10.21 -6.02 7.54
C THR A 176 9.88 -7.43 8.03
N PRO A 177 10.46 -7.95 9.12
CA PRO A 177 10.12 -9.29 9.59
C PRO A 177 8.65 -9.42 10.00
N LEU A 178 8.07 -8.42 10.67
CA LEU A 178 6.68 -8.47 11.09
C LEU A 178 5.72 -8.41 9.90
N ALA A 179 5.98 -7.54 8.92
CA ALA A 179 5.20 -7.46 7.69
C ALA A 179 5.21 -8.78 6.92
N MET A 180 6.37 -9.45 6.82
CA MET A 180 6.48 -10.73 6.14
C MET A 180 5.76 -11.87 6.88
N ILE A 181 5.78 -11.87 8.22
CA ILE A 181 5.00 -12.81 9.04
C ILE A 181 3.50 -12.61 8.79
N VAL A 182 3.01 -11.38 8.89
CA VAL A 182 1.60 -11.03 8.66
C VAL A 182 1.16 -11.44 7.26
N LEU A 183 1.94 -11.09 6.24
CA LEU A 183 1.67 -11.45 4.85
C LEU A 183 1.62 -12.97 4.66
N GLY A 184 2.59 -13.71 5.25
CA GLY A 184 2.63 -15.17 5.20
C GLY A 184 1.43 -15.84 5.87
N VAL A 185 0.88 -15.25 6.95
CA VAL A 185 -0.34 -15.76 7.59
C VAL A 185 -1.57 -15.55 6.69
N TYR A 186 -1.69 -14.38 6.03
CA TYR A 186 -2.76 -14.15 5.06
C TYR A 186 -2.70 -15.13 3.88
N LEU A 187 -1.50 -15.37 3.32
CA LEU A 187 -1.31 -16.33 2.23
C LEU A 187 -1.66 -17.79 2.62
N ALA A 188 -1.50 -18.17 3.89
CA ALA A 188 -1.80 -19.52 4.35
C ALA A 188 -3.30 -19.88 4.38
N ASN A 189 -4.19 -18.89 4.23
CA ASN A 189 -5.65 -19.07 4.27
C ASN A 189 -6.28 -19.39 2.91
N ILE A 190 -5.48 -19.54 1.84
CA ILE A 190 -5.96 -19.64 0.48
C ILE A 190 -6.30 -21.07 0.09
N ASP A 191 -7.47 -21.27 -0.50
CA ASP A 191 -7.81 -22.46 -1.29
C ASP A 191 -7.51 -22.18 -2.79
N PHE A 192 -6.26 -22.42 -3.20
CA PHE A 192 -5.82 -22.18 -4.58
C PHE A 192 -6.67 -22.90 -5.62
N LYS A 193 -7.21 -24.11 -5.34
CA LYS A 193 -7.95 -24.89 -6.32
C LYS A 193 -9.28 -24.24 -6.72
N LYS A 194 -9.95 -23.57 -5.79
CA LYS A 194 -11.22 -22.87 -6.06
C LYS A 194 -10.98 -21.51 -6.73
N THR A 195 -9.90 -20.84 -6.37
CA THR A 195 -9.55 -19.49 -6.80
C THR A 195 -9.18 -19.43 -8.27
N LEU A 196 -8.50 -20.46 -8.80
CA LEU A 196 -7.96 -20.48 -10.17
C LEU A 196 -9.01 -20.47 -11.29
N LYS A 197 -10.31 -20.65 -10.98
CA LYS A 197 -11.39 -20.72 -11.99
C LYS A 197 -12.07 -19.38 -12.28
N LYS A 198 -11.77 -18.30 -11.52
CA LYS A 198 -12.48 -17.01 -11.62
C LYS A 198 -11.68 -16.02 -12.50
N ILE A 199 -12.12 -15.79 -13.74
CA ILE A 199 -11.43 -14.92 -14.69
C ILE A 199 -11.26 -13.47 -14.22
N SER A 200 -12.23 -12.94 -13.46
CA SER A 200 -12.16 -11.58 -12.91
C SER A 200 -10.94 -11.37 -11.98
N ILE A 201 -10.49 -12.42 -11.29
CA ILE A 201 -9.30 -12.35 -10.41
C ILE A 201 -8.04 -12.09 -11.25
N TYR A 202 -7.92 -12.79 -12.39
CA TYR A 202 -6.78 -12.61 -13.30
C TYR A 202 -6.80 -11.24 -13.99
N LEU A 203 -8.01 -10.74 -14.32
CA LEU A 203 -8.14 -9.40 -14.88
C LEU A 203 -7.72 -8.33 -13.88
N VAL A 204 -8.12 -8.46 -12.60
CA VAL A 204 -7.65 -7.56 -11.52
C VAL A 204 -6.15 -7.67 -11.36
N ALA A 205 -5.59 -8.88 -11.32
CA ALA A 205 -4.15 -9.10 -11.19
C ALA A 205 -3.37 -8.51 -12.39
N LEU A 206 -3.86 -8.69 -13.61
CA LEU A 206 -3.27 -8.10 -14.82
C LEU A 206 -3.22 -6.57 -14.75
N LEU A 207 -4.35 -5.95 -14.41
CA LEU A 207 -4.42 -4.50 -14.26
C LEU A 207 -3.47 -4.02 -13.17
N ARG A 208 -3.52 -4.66 -11.99
CA ARG A 208 -2.77 -4.24 -10.81
C ARG A 208 -1.26 -4.41 -10.97
N LEU A 209 -0.81 -5.55 -11.50
CA LEU A 209 0.58 -5.96 -11.47
C LEU A 209 1.34 -5.64 -12.77
N ILE A 210 0.63 -5.37 -13.87
CA ILE A 210 1.27 -5.12 -15.16
C ILE A 210 0.79 -3.80 -15.75
N VAL A 211 -0.51 -3.64 -16.02
CA VAL A 211 -1.03 -2.49 -16.77
C VAL A 211 -0.76 -1.17 -16.02
N PHE A 212 -1.12 -1.10 -14.75
CA PHE A 212 -0.95 0.12 -13.97
C PHE A 212 0.52 0.48 -13.68
N PRO A 213 1.41 -0.47 -13.34
CA PRO A 213 2.85 -0.17 -13.29
C PRO A 213 3.42 0.32 -14.61
N VAL A 214 3.04 -0.27 -15.75
CA VAL A 214 3.48 0.19 -17.08
C VAL A 214 2.98 1.62 -17.36
N ILE A 215 1.72 1.91 -17.06
CA ILE A 215 1.17 3.28 -17.17
C ILE A 215 1.96 4.23 -16.25
N ALA A 216 2.31 3.82 -15.02
CA ALA A 216 3.11 4.62 -14.12
C ALA A 216 4.51 4.90 -14.68
N ILE A 217 5.17 3.93 -15.33
CA ILE A 217 6.44 4.13 -16.02
C ILE A 217 6.29 5.17 -17.14
N ILE A 218 5.26 5.05 -17.96
CA ILE A 218 5.02 5.99 -19.06
C ILE A 218 4.81 7.41 -18.52
N ILE A 219 3.96 7.57 -17.50
CA ILE A 219 3.68 8.87 -16.89
C ILE A 219 4.95 9.46 -16.27
N SER A 220 5.76 8.67 -15.55
CA SER A 220 7.00 9.13 -14.93
C SER A 220 8.01 9.66 -15.96
N ARG A 221 8.12 8.99 -17.12
CA ARG A 221 8.98 9.43 -18.23
C ARG A 221 8.48 10.72 -18.88
N VAL A 222 7.15 10.83 -19.09
CA VAL A 222 6.54 12.05 -19.63
C VAL A 222 6.74 13.24 -18.68
N MET A 223 6.59 13.01 -17.37
CA MET A 223 6.80 14.02 -16.33
C MET A 223 8.29 14.34 -16.07
N ARG A 224 9.22 13.58 -16.62
CA ARG A 224 10.67 13.70 -16.41
C ARG A 224 11.02 13.71 -14.92
N LEU A 225 10.42 12.80 -14.16
CA LEU A 225 10.67 12.71 -12.73
C LEU A 225 12.09 12.23 -12.43
N ASP A 226 12.62 12.67 -11.28
CA ASP A 226 13.84 12.10 -10.70
C ASP A 226 13.73 10.59 -10.59
N GLY A 227 14.83 9.88 -10.91
CA GLY A 227 14.84 8.42 -10.96
C GLY A 227 14.47 7.76 -9.64
N ASP A 228 14.89 8.29 -8.50
CA ASP A 228 14.57 7.75 -7.18
C ASP A 228 13.10 8.00 -6.82
N VAL A 229 12.54 9.16 -7.18
CA VAL A 229 11.12 9.48 -7.01
C VAL A 229 10.27 8.54 -7.84
N ALA A 230 10.59 8.40 -9.13
CA ALA A 230 9.88 7.52 -10.04
C ALA A 230 9.92 6.07 -9.54
N LYS A 231 11.09 5.56 -9.17
CA LYS A 231 11.28 4.20 -8.64
C LYS A 231 10.48 3.97 -7.35
N ALA A 232 10.51 4.90 -6.41
CA ALA A 232 9.80 4.74 -5.15
C ALA A 232 8.27 4.67 -5.34
N VAL A 233 7.71 5.56 -6.17
CA VAL A 233 6.27 5.53 -6.49
C VAL A 233 5.93 4.28 -7.31
N LEU A 234 6.80 3.88 -8.26
CA LEU A 234 6.59 2.68 -9.06
C LEU A 234 6.60 1.39 -8.22
N ILE A 235 7.58 1.22 -7.31
CA ILE A 235 7.60 0.10 -6.37
C ILE A 235 6.30 0.04 -5.57
N SER A 236 5.86 1.18 -5.03
CA SER A 236 4.62 1.27 -4.27
C SER A 236 3.39 0.94 -5.12
N ALA A 237 3.37 1.42 -6.37
CA ALA A 237 2.31 1.16 -7.34
C ALA A 237 2.33 -0.29 -7.87
N ALA A 238 3.47 -0.95 -7.99
CA ALA A 238 3.61 -2.32 -8.47
C ALA A 238 3.30 -3.38 -7.40
N CYS A 239 3.14 -2.99 -6.14
CA CYS A 239 2.73 -3.91 -5.07
C CYS A 239 1.35 -4.53 -5.35
N PRO A 240 1.09 -5.76 -4.89
CA PRO A 240 -0.18 -6.45 -5.09
C PRO A 240 -1.35 -5.73 -4.40
N THR A 241 -2.53 -6.29 -4.52
CA THR A 241 -3.75 -5.77 -3.89
C THR A 241 -3.57 -5.61 -2.37
N ALA A 242 -4.06 -4.49 -1.83
CA ALA A 242 -4.03 -4.21 -0.40
C ALA A 242 -4.84 -5.25 0.41
N THR A 243 -4.26 -5.77 1.49
CA THR A 243 -4.93 -6.72 2.40
C THR A 243 -6.19 -6.13 3.04
N VAL A 244 -6.26 -4.82 3.16
CA VAL A 244 -7.44 -4.10 3.67
C VAL A 244 -8.69 -4.33 2.80
N ALA A 245 -8.56 -4.76 1.55
CA ALA A 245 -9.69 -5.15 0.69
C ALA A 245 -10.56 -6.22 1.34
N THR A 246 -9.95 -7.25 1.93
CA THR A 246 -10.66 -8.33 2.64
C THR A 246 -11.34 -7.81 3.91
N LEU A 247 -10.64 -6.97 4.69
CA LEU A 247 -11.20 -6.39 5.92
C LEU A 247 -12.42 -5.52 5.63
N PHE A 248 -12.36 -4.71 4.57
CA PHE A 248 -13.48 -3.86 4.15
C PHE A 248 -14.62 -4.68 3.58
N ALA A 249 -14.34 -5.73 2.80
CA ALA A 249 -15.39 -6.62 2.32
C ALA A 249 -16.18 -7.23 3.49
N ALA A 250 -15.49 -7.75 4.50
CA ALA A 250 -16.14 -8.27 5.72
C ALA A 250 -16.93 -7.19 6.48
N LYS A 251 -16.33 -6.00 6.65
CA LYS A 251 -16.95 -4.90 7.40
C LYS A 251 -18.22 -4.35 6.73
N PHE A 252 -18.25 -4.30 5.41
CA PHE A 252 -19.34 -3.70 4.63
C PHE A 252 -20.28 -4.73 3.98
N GLY A 253 -20.21 -6.01 4.40
CA GLY A 253 -21.13 -7.06 3.97
C GLY A 253 -20.98 -7.47 2.51
N LEU A 254 -19.77 -7.35 1.96
CA LEU A 254 -19.39 -7.89 0.65
C LEU A 254 -18.71 -9.26 0.83
N ASP A 255 -18.43 -9.95 -0.28
CA ASP A 255 -17.77 -11.26 -0.26
C ASP A 255 -16.29 -11.15 0.15
N ALA A 256 -16.04 -11.31 1.47
CA ALA A 256 -14.67 -11.30 2.02
C ALA A 256 -13.84 -12.50 1.55
N GLY A 257 -14.47 -13.63 1.23
CA GLY A 257 -13.82 -14.80 0.67
C GLY A 257 -13.24 -14.46 -0.71
N TYR A 258 -14.05 -13.89 -1.58
CA TYR A 258 -13.63 -13.43 -2.90
C TYR A 258 -12.53 -12.35 -2.81
N ALA A 259 -12.67 -11.37 -1.92
CA ALA A 259 -11.63 -10.36 -1.73
C ALA A 259 -10.29 -10.97 -1.28
N SER A 260 -10.34 -11.99 -0.39
CA SER A 260 -9.15 -12.72 0.05
C SER A 260 -8.49 -13.48 -1.10
N GLU A 261 -9.28 -14.11 -1.97
CA GLU A 261 -8.76 -14.78 -3.16
C GLU A 261 -8.00 -13.80 -4.08
N VAL A 262 -8.59 -12.62 -4.37
CA VAL A 262 -7.96 -11.57 -5.20
C VAL A 262 -6.64 -11.09 -4.59
N VAL A 263 -6.63 -10.75 -3.29
CA VAL A 263 -5.42 -10.34 -2.56
C VAL A 263 -4.34 -11.38 -2.69
N SER A 264 -4.70 -12.60 -2.51
CA SER A 264 -3.78 -13.72 -2.44
C SER A 264 -3.15 -14.07 -3.79
N VAL A 265 -3.96 -14.17 -4.85
CA VAL A 265 -3.46 -14.41 -6.20
C VAL A 265 -2.53 -13.28 -6.64
N SER A 266 -2.95 -12.03 -6.43
CA SER A 266 -2.10 -10.89 -6.76
C SER A 266 -0.78 -10.89 -5.98
N THR A 267 -0.81 -11.29 -4.69
CA THR A 267 0.41 -11.37 -3.87
C THR A 267 1.36 -12.45 -4.37
N VAL A 268 0.86 -13.64 -4.73
CA VAL A 268 1.72 -14.70 -5.29
C VAL A 268 2.32 -14.28 -6.64
N LEU A 269 1.50 -13.72 -7.52
CA LEU A 269 1.97 -13.26 -8.83
C LEU A 269 2.97 -12.10 -8.72
N SER A 270 2.87 -11.27 -7.69
CA SER A 270 3.77 -10.12 -7.47
C SER A 270 5.22 -10.53 -7.24
N ILE A 271 5.48 -11.76 -6.80
CA ILE A 271 6.84 -12.31 -6.63
C ILE A 271 7.62 -12.26 -7.95
N ILE A 272 6.91 -12.48 -9.07
CA ILE A 272 7.51 -12.47 -10.41
C ILE A 272 7.34 -11.08 -11.04
N THR A 273 6.18 -10.46 -10.90
CA THR A 273 5.88 -9.22 -11.64
C THR A 273 6.62 -7.99 -11.10
N ILE A 274 6.86 -7.88 -9.78
CA ILE A 274 7.60 -6.74 -9.25
C ILE A 274 9.03 -6.69 -9.80
N PRO A 275 9.85 -7.76 -9.74
CA PRO A 275 11.18 -7.75 -10.36
C PRO A 275 11.14 -7.40 -11.86
N LEU A 276 10.19 -7.96 -12.63
CA LEU A 276 10.05 -7.68 -14.05
C LEU A 276 9.71 -6.22 -14.34
N VAL A 277 8.78 -5.63 -13.58
CA VAL A 277 8.42 -4.22 -13.70
C VAL A 277 9.61 -3.32 -13.37
N MET A 278 10.40 -3.69 -12.34
CA MET A 278 11.58 -2.92 -11.96
C MET A 278 12.71 -2.96 -12.99
N LEU A 279 12.77 -4.00 -13.84
CA LEU A 279 13.72 -4.04 -14.96
C LEU A 279 13.34 -3.06 -16.09
N LEU A 280 12.07 -2.61 -16.15
CA LEU A 280 11.57 -1.66 -17.15
C LEU A 280 11.66 -0.20 -16.68
N ALA A 281 11.87 0.02 -15.39
CA ALA A 281 11.96 1.33 -14.74
C ALA A 281 13.35 1.92 -14.81
#